data_d604c171dc4d4a97ee0720ad4fec08e0
#
_entry.id   d604c171dc4d4a97ee0720ad4fec08e0
#
_cell.length_a   1.000
_cell.length_b   1.000
_cell.length_c   1.000
_cell.angle_alpha   90.00
_cell.angle_beta   90.00
_cell.angle_gamma   90.00
#
_symmetry.space_group_name_H-M   'P 1'
#
loop_
_entity.id
_entity.type
_entity.pdbx_description
1 polymer ?
#
loop_
_entity_poly.entity_id
_entity_poly.type
_entity_poly.pdbx_seq_one_letter_code
_entity_poly.pdbx_strand_id
1 'polypeptide(L)'
;KQYILGILFYRFISENMSDYFDRAEHEAGDPDFRYADLSDEEAEEDFKPDTVEEKGFFILPSQLFENIVKTASTNENLNTDLAKIFKKIEESAIGKDSEHAIKGLFDDVDTTSNRLGGSVKEKNKRLSDILTGIAGLDFGTFEENDIDAFGDAYEFLMSMYASNAGKSGGEFFTPQTVSRLLAKIVVEGKDKINKV
;
A
#
# COMPACT_ATOMS: atom_id res chain seq x y z
N LYS A 1 -15.17 -5.86 0.65
CA LYS A 1 -14.78 -4.45 0.81
C LYS A 1 -13.44 -4.33 1.55
N GLN A 2 -13.24 -4.97 2.72
CA GLN A 2 -11.99 -4.98 3.49
C GLN A 2 -10.80 -5.41 2.62
N TYR A 3 -10.95 -6.50 1.86
CA TYR A 3 -9.91 -6.97 0.94
C TYR A 3 -9.49 -5.92 -0.11
N ILE A 4 -10.47 -5.18 -0.66
CA ILE A 4 -10.17 -4.16 -1.68
C ILE A 4 -9.31 -3.06 -1.07
N LEU A 5 -9.65 -2.59 0.12
CA LEU A 5 -8.93 -1.53 0.82
C LEU A 5 -7.49 -1.97 1.16
N GLY A 6 -7.33 -3.14 1.78
CA GLY A 6 -6.01 -3.63 2.16
C GLY A 6 -5.12 -3.95 0.95
N ILE A 7 -5.68 -4.50 -0.14
CA ILE A 7 -4.91 -4.76 -1.36
C ILE A 7 -4.60 -3.46 -2.12
N LEU A 8 -5.50 -2.48 -2.10
CA LEU A 8 -5.21 -1.15 -2.64
C LEU A 8 -4.06 -0.49 -1.88
N PHE A 9 -4.05 -0.59 -0.56
CA PHE A 9 -2.98 -0.08 0.27
C PHE A 9 -1.66 -0.82 0.02
N TYR A 10 -1.70 -2.15 -0.12
CA TYR A 10 -0.54 -2.94 -0.52
C TYR A 10 0.03 -2.50 -1.88
N ARG A 11 -0.83 -2.25 -2.88
CA ARG A 11 -0.41 -1.66 -4.15
C ARG A 11 0.30 -0.33 -3.94
N PHE A 12 -0.29 0.58 -3.15
CA PHE A 12 0.26 1.90 -2.89
C PHE A 12 1.66 1.86 -2.29
N ILE A 13 1.86 1.12 -1.19
CA ILE A 13 3.18 1.04 -0.54
C ILE A 13 4.20 0.33 -1.41
N SER A 14 3.77 -0.61 -2.23
CA SER A 14 4.59 -1.36 -3.18
C SER A 14 5.10 -0.47 -4.32
N GLU A 15 4.20 0.28 -4.97
CA GLU A 15 4.56 1.22 -6.03
C GLU A 15 5.42 2.36 -5.50
N ASN A 16 5.10 2.90 -4.32
CA ASN A 16 5.91 3.93 -3.67
C ASN A 16 7.34 3.48 -3.38
N MET A 17 7.54 2.21 -3.01
CA MET A 17 8.87 1.66 -2.78
C MET A 17 9.64 1.48 -4.09
N SER A 18 9.02 0.92 -5.13
CA SER A 18 9.67 0.79 -6.44
C SER A 18 10.07 2.15 -7.01
N ASP A 19 9.15 3.10 -7.01
CA ASP A 19 9.41 4.46 -7.52
C ASP A 19 10.53 5.18 -6.77
N TYR A 20 10.65 4.92 -5.46
CA TYR A 20 11.72 5.50 -4.66
C TYR A 20 13.08 5.04 -5.13
N PHE A 21 13.27 3.74 -5.33
CA PHE A 21 14.54 3.19 -5.80
C PHE A 21 14.82 3.51 -7.27
N ASP A 22 13.81 3.34 -8.13
CA ASP A 22 13.95 3.60 -9.56
C ASP A 22 14.41 5.05 -9.81
N ARG A 23 13.84 6.03 -9.08
CA ARG A 23 14.26 7.43 -9.18
C ARG A 23 15.69 7.64 -8.68
N ALA A 24 16.05 7.08 -7.54
CA ALA A 24 17.39 7.27 -6.98
C ALA A 24 18.47 6.75 -7.94
N GLU A 25 18.26 5.59 -8.54
CA GLU A 25 19.18 4.98 -9.49
C GLU A 25 19.19 5.71 -10.85
N HIS A 26 18.03 6.16 -11.33
CA HIS A 26 17.96 6.99 -12.54
C HIS A 26 18.73 8.30 -12.36
N GLU A 27 18.59 8.96 -11.20
CA GLU A 27 19.37 10.17 -10.88
C GLU A 27 20.87 9.88 -10.72
N ALA A 28 21.23 8.67 -10.27
CA ALA A 28 22.63 8.21 -10.19
C ALA A 28 23.23 7.86 -11.55
N GLY A 29 22.42 7.78 -12.61
CA GLY A 29 22.88 7.59 -13.99
C GLY A 29 22.55 6.23 -14.60
N ASP A 30 21.69 5.43 -13.99
CA ASP A 30 21.15 4.18 -14.54
C ASP A 30 19.66 4.32 -14.89
N PRO A 31 19.32 4.88 -16.05
CA PRO A 31 17.92 5.13 -16.44
C PRO A 31 17.11 3.87 -16.76
N ASP A 32 17.77 2.72 -16.90
CA ASP A 32 17.12 1.44 -17.19
C ASP A 32 16.89 0.61 -15.93
N PHE A 33 17.35 1.08 -14.78
CA PHE A 33 17.17 0.39 -13.50
C PHE A 33 15.70 0.24 -13.14
N ARG A 34 15.37 -0.94 -12.68
CA ARG A 34 14.05 -1.25 -12.10
C ARG A 34 14.21 -2.13 -10.86
N TYR A 35 13.83 -1.60 -9.73
CA TYR A 35 13.84 -2.35 -8.46
C TYR A 35 13.06 -3.66 -8.54
N ALA A 36 11.94 -3.65 -9.26
CA ALA A 36 11.10 -4.84 -9.44
C ALA A 36 11.78 -6.01 -10.19
N ASP A 37 12.88 -5.75 -10.88
CA ASP A 37 13.61 -6.75 -11.67
C ASP A 37 14.82 -7.33 -10.92
N LEU A 38 15.15 -6.81 -9.74
CA LEU A 38 16.24 -7.34 -8.90
C LEU A 38 15.87 -8.70 -8.30
N SER A 39 16.90 -9.45 -7.91
CA SER A 39 16.72 -10.61 -7.03
C SER A 39 16.44 -10.17 -5.60
N ASP A 40 15.79 -11.03 -4.81
CA ASP A 40 15.53 -10.76 -3.40
C ASP A 40 16.84 -10.65 -2.60
N GLU A 41 17.87 -11.41 -2.98
CA GLU A 41 19.18 -11.41 -2.34
C GLU A 41 19.87 -10.06 -2.52
N GLU A 42 19.93 -9.53 -3.74
CA GLU A 42 20.51 -8.21 -4.04
C GLU A 42 19.76 -7.11 -3.27
N ALA A 43 18.43 -7.18 -3.26
CA ALA A 43 17.60 -6.21 -2.56
C ALA A 43 17.81 -6.25 -1.02
N GLU A 44 18.00 -7.45 -0.43
CA GLU A 44 18.27 -7.57 1.00
C GLU A 44 19.65 -7.06 1.40
N GLU A 45 20.68 -7.28 0.56
CA GLU A 45 22.04 -6.88 0.86
C GLU A 45 22.28 -5.38 0.65
N ASP A 46 21.81 -4.84 -0.48
CA ASP A 46 22.20 -3.49 -0.92
C ASP A 46 21.18 -2.41 -0.48
N PHE A 47 19.90 -2.74 -0.38
CA PHE A 47 18.85 -1.72 -0.18
C PHE A 47 18.17 -1.77 1.19
N LYS A 48 17.99 -2.95 1.77
CA LYS A 48 17.14 -3.12 2.96
C LYS A 48 17.60 -2.33 4.20
N PRO A 49 18.90 -2.29 4.59
CA PRO A 49 19.31 -1.65 5.82
C PRO A 49 18.94 -0.17 5.85
N ASP A 50 19.28 0.56 4.81
CA ASP A 50 19.04 2.00 4.71
C ASP A 50 17.54 2.32 4.52
N THR A 51 16.84 1.49 3.74
CA THR A 51 15.41 1.67 3.49
C THR A 51 14.56 1.49 4.74
N VAL A 52 14.85 0.47 5.55
CA VAL A 52 14.11 0.26 6.81
C VAL A 52 14.35 1.42 7.77
N GLU A 53 15.54 2.03 7.77
CA GLU A 53 15.82 3.20 8.58
C GLU A 53 15.12 4.45 8.07
N GLU A 54 15.06 4.64 6.76
CA GLU A 54 14.49 5.84 6.13
C GLU A 54 12.97 5.77 5.94
N LYS A 55 12.46 4.65 5.40
CA LYS A 55 11.04 4.45 5.09
C LYS A 55 10.27 3.75 6.21
N GLY A 56 10.99 3.05 7.10
CA GLY A 56 10.40 2.36 8.22
C GLY A 56 9.85 0.96 7.92
N PHE A 57 9.88 0.50 6.68
CA PHE A 57 9.50 -0.85 6.25
C PHE A 57 10.22 -1.23 4.97
N PHE A 58 10.11 -2.51 4.57
CA PHE A 58 10.74 -3.02 3.36
C PHE A 58 9.89 -4.07 2.66
N ILE A 59 9.90 -4.05 1.33
CA ILE A 59 9.21 -5.03 0.47
C ILE A 59 10.24 -5.57 -0.53
N LEU A 60 10.43 -6.89 -0.54
CA LEU A 60 11.32 -7.54 -1.51
C LEU A 60 10.79 -7.45 -2.94
N PRO A 61 11.64 -7.46 -3.97
CA PRO A 61 11.20 -7.43 -5.37
C PRO A 61 10.16 -8.50 -5.70
N SER A 62 10.38 -9.76 -5.27
CA SER A 62 9.41 -10.84 -5.49
C SER A 62 8.05 -10.61 -4.81
N GLN A 63 8.00 -9.71 -3.82
CA GLN A 63 6.83 -9.41 -3.00
C GLN A 63 6.15 -8.09 -3.42
N LEU A 64 6.64 -7.41 -4.44
CA LEU A 64 6.00 -6.23 -4.99
C LEU A 64 4.65 -6.59 -5.62
N PHE A 65 3.69 -5.67 -5.47
CA PHE A 65 2.34 -5.85 -6.00
C PHE A 65 2.35 -6.21 -7.49
N GLU A 66 3.14 -5.52 -8.32
CA GLU A 66 3.25 -5.79 -9.75
C GLU A 66 3.73 -7.23 -10.05
N ASN A 67 4.71 -7.74 -9.29
CA ASN A 67 5.26 -9.07 -9.48
C ASN A 67 4.29 -10.16 -9.01
N ILE A 68 3.55 -9.91 -7.93
CA ILE A 68 2.49 -10.80 -7.48
C ILE A 68 1.35 -10.86 -8.51
N VAL A 69 0.95 -9.75 -9.09
CA VAL A 69 -0.12 -9.70 -10.12
C VAL A 69 0.26 -10.53 -11.34
N LYS A 70 1.53 -10.49 -11.79
CA LYS A 70 2.03 -11.26 -12.95
C LYS A 70 1.77 -12.76 -12.81
N THR A 71 1.81 -13.29 -11.59
CA THR A 71 1.69 -14.72 -11.31
C THR A 71 0.37 -15.12 -10.64
N ALA A 72 -0.45 -14.15 -10.23
CA ALA A 72 -1.63 -14.36 -9.39
C ALA A 72 -2.63 -15.40 -9.95
N SER A 73 -2.83 -15.43 -11.28
CA SER A 73 -3.81 -16.32 -11.91
C SER A 73 -3.38 -17.81 -11.94
N THR A 74 -2.09 -18.06 -11.82
CA THR A 74 -1.48 -19.41 -11.88
C THR A 74 -0.93 -19.90 -10.55
N ASN A 75 -0.82 -19.03 -9.55
CA ASN A 75 -0.30 -19.38 -8.24
C ASN A 75 -1.33 -20.15 -7.40
N GLU A 76 -1.10 -21.43 -7.23
CA GLU A 76 -1.96 -22.31 -6.42
C GLU A 76 -1.89 -22.01 -4.91
N ASN A 77 -0.89 -21.26 -4.45
CA ASN A 77 -0.65 -20.90 -3.06
C ASN A 77 -0.89 -19.41 -2.77
N LEU A 78 -1.51 -18.68 -3.69
CA LEU A 78 -1.65 -17.22 -3.64
C LEU A 78 -2.18 -16.72 -2.27
N ASN A 79 -3.15 -17.40 -1.69
CA ASN A 79 -3.73 -17.02 -0.40
C ASN A 79 -2.71 -17.10 0.76
N THR A 80 -1.87 -18.12 0.77
CA THR A 80 -0.84 -18.27 1.81
C THR A 80 0.37 -17.40 1.56
N ASP A 81 0.70 -17.16 0.30
CA ASP A 81 1.83 -16.30 -0.07
C ASP A 81 1.53 -14.84 0.25
N LEU A 82 0.34 -14.35 -0.05
CA LEU A 82 -0.10 -13.01 0.36
C LEU A 82 -0.06 -12.84 1.89
N ALA A 83 -0.54 -13.85 2.64
CA ALA A 83 -0.46 -13.79 4.10
C ALA A 83 0.98 -13.67 4.62
N LYS A 84 1.92 -14.40 3.99
CA LYS A 84 3.36 -14.31 4.34
C LYS A 84 3.96 -12.95 3.97
N ILE A 85 3.59 -12.41 2.79
CA ILE A 85 4.05 -11.10 2.34
C ILE A 85 3.62 -10.01 3.33
N PHE A 86 2.35 -9.95 3.66
CA PHE A 86 1.82 -8.97 4.62
C PHE A 86 2.53 -9.05 5.97
N LYS A 87 2.71 -10.27 6.47
CA LYS A 87 3.45 -10.50 7.70
C LYS A 87 4.91 -10.04 7.61
N LYS A 88 5.61 -10.31 6.51
CA LYS A 88 7.00 -9.88 6.31
C LYS A 88 7.13 -8.36 6.23
N ILE A 89 6.18 -7.68 5.59
CA ILE A 89 6.15 -6.21 5.56
C ILE A 89 6.02 -5.67 6.99
N GLU A 90 5.09 -6.18 7.78
CA GLU A 90 4.93 -5.78 9.18
C GLU A 90 6.16 -6.10 10.04
N GLU A 91 6.74 -7.29 9.87
CA GLU A 91 7.96 -7.70 10.58
C GLU A 91 9.17 -6.82 10.25
N SER A 92 9.26 -6.29 9.03
CA SER A 92 10.37 -5.40 8.64
C SER A 92 10.37 -4.08 9.38
N ALA A 93 9.22 -3.64 9.91
CA ALA A 93 9.05 -2.39 10.65
C ALA A 93 9.29 -2.54 12.18
N ILE A 94 9.49 -3.75 12.69
CA ILE A 94 9.65 -3.99 14.13
C ILE A 94 10.88 -3.27 14.67
N GLY A 95 10.70 -2.54 15.77
CA GLY A 95 11.75 -1.76 16.43
C GLY A 95 12.07 -0.42 15.75
N LYS A 96 11.29 0.00 14.78
CA LYS A 96 11.37 1.30 14.12
C LYS A 96 10.21 2.22 14.53
N ASP A 97 10.36 3.52 14.29
CA ASP A 97 9.33 4.51 14.63
C ASP A 97 8.01 4.25 13.86
N SER A 98 8.11 3.62 12.70
CA SER A 98 7.00 3.21 11.84
C SER A 98 6.23 1.98 12.34
N GLU A 99 6.74 1.22 13.31
CA GLU A 99 6.11 -0.03 13.77
C GLU A 99 4.63 0.16 14.11
N HIS A 100 4.28 1.25 14.78
CA HIS A 100 2.89 1.53 15.15
C HIS A 100 1.98 1.81 13.95
N ALA A 101 2.54 2.30 12.84
CA ALA A 101 1.78 2.61 11.63
C ALA A 101 1.62 1.38 10.71
N ILE A 102 2.60 0.48 10.72
CA ILE A 102 2.65 -0.69 9.83
C ILE A 102 2.02 -1.93 10.48
N LYS A 103 2.19 -2.08 11.80
CA LYS A 103 1.66 -3.23 12.55
C LYS A 103 0.13 -3.28 12.51
N GLY A 104 -0.40 -4.40 12.09
CA GLY A 104 -1.84 -4.62 11.97
C GLY A 104 -2.47 -3.97 10.73
N LEU A 105 -1.66 -3.42 9.82
CA LEU A 105 -2.12 -2.78 8.59
C LEU A 105 -2.98 -3.72 7.73
N PHE A 106 -2.64 -5.01 7.75
CA PHE A 106 -3.29 -6.04 6.96
C PHE A 106 -4.21 -6.98 7.78
N ASP A 107 -4.45 -6.70 9.05
CA ASP A 107 -5.27 -7.56 9.93
C ASP A 107 -6.67 -7.84 9.37
N ASP A 108 -7.24 -6.88 8.65
CA ASP A 108 -8.54 -7.01 8.00
C ASP A 108 -8.52 -7.86 6.72
N VAL A 109 -7.33 -8.24 6.22
CA VAL A 109 -7.15 -9.00 4.97
C VAL A 109 -6.86 -10.48 5.26
N ASP A 110 -7.84 -11.19 5.84
CA ASP A 110 -7.73 -12.64 6.05
C ASP A 110 -7.83 -13.41 4.72
N THR A 111 -6.68 -13.65 4.09
CA THR A 111 -6.58 -14.36 2.80
C THR A 111 -6.97 -15.84 2.88
N THR A 112 -7.14 -16.37 4.09
CA THR A 112 -7.57 -17.76 4.35
C THR A 112 -9.05 -17.89 4.64
N SER A 113 -9.77 -16.79 4.78
CA SER A 113 -11.18 -16.72 5.14
C SER A 113 -12.10 -17.49 4.19
N ASN A 114 -13.09 -18.17 4.74
CA ASN A 114 -14.16 -18.81 3.96
C ASN A 114 -15.07 -17.82 3.22
N ARG A 115 -14.97 -16.51 3.53
CA ARG A 115 -15.66 -15.46 2.76
C ARG A 115 -15.12 -15.33 1.33
N LEU A 116 -13.87 -15.77 1.09
CA LEU A 116 -13.27 -15.83 -0.23
C LEU A 116 -13.68 -17.07 -1.03
N GLY A 117 -14.12 -18.14 -0.36
CA GLY A 117 -14.53 -19.40 -0.99
C GLY A 117 -14.37 -20.58 -0.02
N GLY A 118 -15.04 -21.67 -0.33
CA GLY A 118 -15.00 -22.91 0.47
C GLY A 118 -13.74 -23.75 0.24
N SER A 119 -13.02 -23.49 -0.85
CA SER A 119 -11.80 -24.21 -1.23
C SER A 119 -10.63 -23.24 -1.47
N VAL A 120 -9.40 -23.75 -1.37
CA VAL A 120 -8.18 -22.97 -1.69
C VAL A 120 -8.24 -22.40 -3.11
N LYS A 121 -8.68 -23.21 -4.07
CA LYS A 121 -8.83 -22.78 -5.46
C LYS A 121 -9.80 -21.59 -5.63
N GLU A 122 -10.93 -21.61 -4.94
CA GLU A 122 -11.89 -20.50 -4.96
C GLU A 122 -11.33 -19.26 -4.29
N LYS A 123 -10.62 -19.40 -3.16
CA LYS A 123 -9.97 -18.29 -2.47
C LYS A 123 -8.93 -17.64 -3.38
N ASN A 124 -8.04 -18.44 -3.97
CA ASN A 124 -7.00 -17.95 -4.87
C ASN A 124 -7.59 -17.25 -6.10
N LYS A 125 -8.63 -17.83 -6.68
CA LYS A 125 -9.33 -17.19 -7.82
C LYS A 125 -9.86 -15.82 -7.44
N ARG A 126 -10.54 -15.68 -6.30
CA ARG A 126 -11.08 -14.39 -5.87
C ARG A 126 -10.00 -13.38 -5.51
N LEU A 127 -8.92 -13.82 -4.88
CA LEU A 127 -7.77 -12.94 -4.60
C LEU A 127 -7.12 -12.47 -5.91
N SER A 128 -6.92 -13.38 -6.88
CA SER A 128 -6.41 -13.04 -8.21
C SER A 128 -7.33 -12.05 -8.93
N ASP A 129 -8.65 -12.27 -8.89
CA ASP A 129 -9.63 -11.35 -9.50
C ASP A 129 -9.57 -9.94 -8.86
N ILE A 130 -9.38 -9.85 -7.54
CA ILE A 130 -9.23 -8.57 -6.82
C ILE A 130 -7.90 -7.90 -7.18
N LEU A 131 -6.79 -8.63 -7.15
CA LEU A 131 -5.46 -8.11 -7.51
C LEU A 131 -5.47 -7.56 -8.95
N THR A 132 -5.99 -8.33 -9.90
CA THR A 132 -6.07 -7.92 -11.31
C THR A 132 -6.99 -6.71 -11.50
N GLY A 133 -8.14 -6.70 -10.80
CA GLY A 133 -9.06 -5.56 -10.84
C GLY A 133 -8.43 -4.28 -10.30
N ILE A 134 -7.68 -4.37 -9.20
CA ILE A 134 -6.96 -3.23 -8.62
C ILE A 134 -5.80 -2.81 -9.51
N ALA A 135 -5.06 -3.75 -10.13
CA ALA A 135 -3.98 -3.44 -11.07
C ALA A 135 -4.47 -2.66 -12.30
N GLY A 136 -5.71 -2.92 -12.73
CA GLY A 136 -6.32 -2.22 -13.86
C GLY A 136 -6.82 -0.80 -13.56
N LEU A 137 -6.76 -0.33 -12.30
CA LEU A 137 -7.10 1.04 -11.96
C LEU A 137 -5.94 1.97 -12.34
N ASP A 138 -6.27 3.05 -13.02
CA ASP A 138 -5.28 4.10 -13.34
C ASP A 138 -5.35 5.18 -12.26
N PHE A 139 -4.25 5.32 -11.51
CA PHE A 139 -4.08 6.37 -10.50
C PHE A 139 -3.13 7.47 -10.98
N GLY A 140 -2.67 7.41 -12.24
CA GLY A 140 -1.60 8.29 -12.74
C GLY A 140 -0.23 7.90 -12.17
N THR A 141 0.78 8.70 -12.50
CA THR A 141 2.12 8.55 -11.93
C THR A 141 2.27 9.44 -10.69
N PHE A 142 3.16 9.04 -9.75
CA PHE A 142 3.49 9.86 -8.57
C PHE A 142 4.05 11.25 -8.94
N GLU A 143 4.59 11.41 -10.16
CA GLU A 143 5.12 12.67 -10.67
C GLU A 143 4.02 13.61 -11.19
N GLU A 144 2.95 13.06 -11.76
CA GLU A 144 1.86 13.85 -12.38
C GLU A 144 0.77 14.24 -11.40
N ASN A 145 0.62 13.48 -10.33
CA ASN A 145 -0.39 13.72 -9.31
C ASN A 145 0.29 14.26 -8.05
N ASP A 146 0.09 15.55 -7.76
CA ASP A 146 0.24 16.06 -6.40
C ASP A 146 -0.63 15.19 -5.46
N ILE A 147 -0.08 14.05 -5.05
CA ILE A 147 -0.43 13.30 -3.82
C ILE A 147 -1.72 12.47 -3.82
N ASP A 148 -2.77 12.69 -4.66
CA ASP A 148 -4.06 12.33 -4.08
C ASP A 148 -5.00 11.39 -4.83
N ALA A 149 -4.64 10.78 -5.95
CA ALA A 149 -5.53 9.77 -6.55
C ALA A 149 -5.71 8.54 -5.61
N PHE A 150 -4.68 8.18 -4.85
CA PHE A 150 -4.78 7.15 -3.81
C PHE A 150 -5.55 7.65 -2.58
N GLY A 151 -5.31 8.87 -2.13
CA GLY A 151 -6.04 9.49 -1.04
C GLY A 151 -7.52 9.61 -1.37
N ASP A 152 -7.86 10.06 -2.57
CA ASP A 152 -9.23 10.16 -3.05
C ASP A 152 -9.90 8.78 -3.15
N ALA A 153 -9.21 7.77 -3.67
CA ALA A 153 -9.72 6.40 -3.71
C ALA A 153 -9.92 5.82 -2.30
N TYR A 154 -8.99 6.09 -1.38
CA TYR A 154 -9.10 5.69 0.02
C TYR A 154 -10.31 6.37 0.68
N GLU A 155 -10.46 7.69 0.55
CA GLU A 155 -11.59 8.44 1.10
C GLU A 155 -12.92 7.96 0.53
N PHE A 156 -12.98 7.70 -0.80
CA PHE A 156 -14.17 7.15 -1.43
C PHE A 156 -14.55 5.78 -0.83
N LEU A 157 -13.57 4.87 -0.69
CA LEU A 157 -13.80 3.57 -0.08
C LEU A 157 -14.25 3.70 1.38
N MET A 158 -13.64 4.58 2.15
CA MET A 158 -14.01 4.82 3.55
C MET A 158 -15.42 5.42 3.66
N SER A 159 -15.81 6.33 2.78
CA SER A 159 -17.17 6.88 2.74
C SER A 159 -18.22 5.81 2.44
N MET A 160 -17.91 4.91 1.49
CA MET A 160 -18.76 3.75 1.20
C MET A 160 -18.83 2.75 2.37
N TYR A 161 -17.75 2.62 3.14
CA TYR A 161 -17.71 1.81 4.36
C TYR A 161 -18.66 2.37 5.40
N ALA A 162 -18.55 3.64 5.72
CA ALA A 162 -19.38 4.35 6.68
C ALA A 162 -20.87 4.23 6.33
N SER A 163 -21.22 4.45 5.06
CA SER A 163 -22.61 4.35 4.57
C SER A 163 -23.23 2.97 4.77
N ASN A 164 -22.44 1.91 4.57
CA ASN A 164 -22.94 0.53 4.70
C ASN A 164 -22.94 -0.01 6.14
N ALA A 165 -22.16 0.60 7.03
CA ALA A 165 -22.14 0.23 8.45
C ALA A 165 -23.25 0.92 9.28
N GLY A 166 -24.04 1.80 8.65
CA GLY A 166 -25.06 2.60 9.36
C GLY A 166 -24.46 3.63 10.32
N LYS A 167 -23.15 3.91 10.15
CA LYS A 167 -22.40 4.88 10.95
C LYS A 167 -22.13 6.13 10.15
N SER A 168 -21.98 7.27 10.82
CA SER A 168 -21.61 8.51 10.13
C SER A 168 -20.15 8.45 9.66
N GLY A 169 -19.85 9.05 8.50
CA GLY A 169 -18.50 9.09 7.97
C GLY A 169 -17.47 9.64 8.96
N GLY A 170 -17.87 10.59 9.82
CA GLY A 170 -17.00 11.19 10.82
C GLY A 170 -16.53 10.25 11.94
N GLU A 171 -17.07 9.03 12.03
CA GLU A 171 -16.54 8.00 12.95
C GLU A 171 -15.28 7.29 12.40
N PHE A 172 -15.00 7.44 11.10
CA PHE A 172 -13.89 6.76 10.44
C PHE A 172 -12.80 7.70 9.98
N PHE A 173 -13.16 8.90 9.52
CA PHE A 173 -12.20 9.90 9.04
C PHE A 173 -12.79 11.31 9.11
N THR A 174 -11.93 12.32 9.15
CA THR A 174 -12.36 13.71 9.06
C THR A 174 -12.54 14.09 7.58
N PRO A 175 -13.75 14.48 7.14
CA PRO A 175 -13.98 14.89 5.75
C PRO A 175 -13.01 16.00 5.30
N GLN A 176 -12.52 15.94 4.05
CA GLN A 176 -11.56 16.92 3.51
C GLN A 176 -12.01 18.38 3.66
N THR A 177 -13.29 18.65 3.46
CA THR A 177 -13.85 20.01 3.65
C THR A 177 -13.66 20.52 5.07
N VAL A 178 -13.79 19.67 6.08
CA VAL A 178 -13.57 19.99 7.49
C VAL A 178 -12.08 20.16 7.76
N SER A 179 -11.23 19.25 7.27
CA SER A 179 -9.77 19.35 7.41
C SER A 179 -9.22 20.62 6.78
N ARG A 180 -9.67 20.96 5.57
CA ARG A 180 -9.31 22.23 4.90
C ARG A 180 -9.76 23.45 5.68
N LEU A 181 -10.96 23.43 6.26
CA LEU A 181 -11.45 24.53 7.09
C LEU A 181 -10.58 24.69 8.35
N LEU A 182 -10.29 23.60 9.04
CA LEU A 182 -9.43 23.60 10.22
C LEU A 182 -8.02 24.11 9.88
N ALA A 183 -7.43 23.63 8.80
CA ALA A 183 -6.13 24.09 8.33
C ALA A 183 -6.13 25.60 8.05
N LYS A 184 -7.14 26.11 7.34
CA LYS A 184 -7.27 27.56 7.08
C LYS A 184 -7.40 28.38 8.37
N ILE A 185 -8.18 27.91 9.34
CA ILE A 185 -8.33 28.59 10.64
C ILE A 185 -6.99 28.64 11.39
N VAL A 186 -6.23 27.53 11.37
CA VAL A 186 -4.96 27.44 12.10
C VAL A 186 -3.86 28.32 11.48
N VAL A 187 -3.87 28.50 10.15
CA VAL A 187 -2.86 29.31 9.45
C VAL A 187 -3.27 30.76 9.26
N GLU A 188 -4.52 31.11 9.56
CA GLU A 188 -5.03 32.49 9.39
C GLU A 188 -4.17 33.49 10.16
N GLY A 189 -3.70 34.53 9.45
CA GLY A 189 -2.83 35.57 10.00
C GLY A 189 -1.41 35.13 10.35
N LYS A 190 -0.95 33.97 9.86
CA LYS A 190 0.42 33.50 10.05
C LYS A 190 1.22 33.56 8.76
N ASP A 191 2.39 34.20 8.83
CA ASP A 191 3.32 34.30 7.69
C ASP A 191 4.22 33.03 7.57
N LYS A 192 4.29 32.21 8.63
CA LYS A 192 5.15 31.02 8.69
C LYS A 192 4.55 29.95 9.59
N ILE A 193 4.63 28.69 9.13
CA ILE A 193 4.28 27.51 9.91
C ILE A 193 5.58 26.83 10.35
N ASN A 194 5.73 26.59 11.65
CA ASN A 194 6.95 26.03 12.23
C ASN A 194 6.93 24.49 12.32
N LYS A 195 5.73 23.90 12.33
CA LYS A 195 5.53 22.45 12.41
C LYS A 195 4.14 22.09 11.87
N VAL A 196 4.06 21.06 11.06
CA VAL A 196 2.82 20.45 10.57
C VAL A 196 2.62 19.13 11.26
#